data_4b526b9426310ebcfb9586b73d23f1f1
#
_entry.id   4b526b9426310ebcfb9586b73d23f1f1
#
_cell.length_a   1.000
_cell.length_b   1.000
_cell.length_c   1.000
_cell.angle_alpha   90.00
_cell.angle_beta   90.00
_cell.angle_gamma   90.00
#
_symmetry.space_group_name_H-M   'P 1'
#
loop_
_entity.id
_entity.type
_entity.pdbx_description
1 polymer ?
#
loop_
_entity_poly.entity_id
_entity_poly.type
_entity_poly.pdbx_seq_one_letter_code
_entity_poly.pdbx_strand_id
1 'polypeptide(L)'
;MAGPLAGITILDLTWVLSGPYASMVLCDLGAEVIKVERPPHGDIARTTGPHVNGESCYFFSINRGKKSVAIDLSREEGKELFLRLVERVDVVMENFTPGTMDGLGLGYETLRRRNPRLVYAATSGFGQTGPDRLRPALDIVVQGMGGVMSITGHPGGPPTRPGLSLGDIAAGLFTAIGVLAALRERDRSGEGQLVDVSMLDCQIAILENAFMRYFATGQQPGPIGTRHPLATPFQAFPTKDGYLVLALSWSVENQWELFCALIGLPELIYDQRFETSALRTEHHAELEPILNEALRRRTTQEWLSEFDAIGLPCGPLNSIPQAAELPQVRAREMLVEVEHPIIGKLPLTNTPVKLSRTPGGVSGPSPAVGEHTDDVLRRLLDVSVDELERLRGAEVIQ
;
A
#
# COMPACT_ATOMS: atom_id res chain seq x y z
N MET A 1 14.26 -9.53 -17.81
CA MET A 1 15.00 -8.25 -18.00
C MET A 1 15.20 -7.63 -16.62
N ALA A 2 16.30 -6.95 -16.39
CA ALA A 2 16.55 -6.31 -15.09
C ALA A 2 15.56 -5.14 -14.88
N GLY A 3 14.99 -5.02 -13.69
CA GLY A 3 14.11 -3.91 -13.33
C GLY A 3 14.85 -2.57 -13.23
N PRO A 4 14.14 -1.45 -13.07
CA PRO A 4 14.74 -0.11 -13.03
C PRO A 4 15.68 0.12 -11.83
N LEU A 5 15.53 -0.67 -10.77
CA LEU A 5 16.38 -0.62 -9.57
C LEU A 5 17.45 -1.73 -9.54
N ALA A 6 17.73 -2.37 -10.68
CA ALA A 6 18.82 -3.34 -10.76
C ALA A 6 20.15 -2.72 -10.33
N GLY A 7 20.86 -3.40 -9.42
CA GLY A 7 22.08 -2.91 -8.81
C GLY A 7 21.91 -2.10 -7.53
N ILE A 8 20.67 -1.81 -7.13
CA ILE A 8 20.35 -1.23 -5.82
C ILE A 8 20.16 -2.36 -4.80
N THR A 9 20.88 -2.29 -3.68
CA THR A 9 20.76 -3.23 -2.57
C THR A 9 20.19 -2.56 -1.33
N ILE A 10 19.19 -3.17 -0.73
CA ILE A 10 18.43 -2.64 0.41
C ILE A 10 18.54 -3.62 1.59
N LEU A 11 18.98 -3.13 2.77
CA LEU A 11 18.81 -3.84 4.04
C LEU A 11 17.45 -3.45 4.63
N ASP A 12 16.59 -4.43 4.76
CA ASP A 12 15.20 -4.29 5.21
C ASP A 12 15.04 -4.83 6.63
N LEU A 13 15.06 -3.95 7.64
CA LEU A 13 14.79 -4.30 9.05
C LEU A 13 13.30 -4.18 9.38
N THR A 14 12.48 -3.85 8.41
CA THR A 14 11.05 -3.59 8.64
C THR A 14 10.29 -4.86 9.01
N TRP A 15 9.17 -4.70 9.71
CA TRP A 15 8.31 -5.79 10.15
C TRP A 15 6.83 -5.46 9.98
N VAL A 16 5.96 -6.44 10.04
CA VAL A 16 4.50 -6.39 9.89
C VAL A 16 4.07 -5.95 8.51
N LEU A 17 3.76 -4.65 8.24
CA LEU A 17 3.13 -4.25 6.97
C LEU A 17 3.71 -2.98 6.34
N SER A 18 3.71 -1.83 7.00
CA SER A 18 4.03 -0.54 6.36
C SER A 18 5.39 -0.52 5.67
N GLY A 19 6.45 -0.85 6.40
CA GLY A 19 7.81 -0.95 5.86
C GLY A 19 7.98 -2.12 4.88
N PRO A 20 7.54 -3.36 5.23
CA PRO A 20 7.60 -4.49 4.30
C PRO A 20 6.86 -4.26 2.98
N TYR A 21 5.76 -3.49 2.99
CA TYR A 21 5.08 -3.11 1.75
C TYR A 21 5.93 -2.17 0.89
N ALA A 22 6.62 -1.19 1.52
CA ALA A 22 7.53 -0.32 0.81
C ALA A 22 8.69 -1.09 0.17
N SER A 23 9.36 -1.93 0.94
CA SER A 23 10.49 -2.73 0.44
C SER A 23 10.05 -3.78 -0.59
N MET A 24 8.81 -4.31 -0.50
CA MET A 24 8.21 -5.15 -1.55
C MET A 24 8.03 -4.39 -2.86
N VAL A 25 7.53 -3.15 -2.83
CA VAL A 25 7.39 -2.32 -4.04
C VAL A 25 8.75 -2.08 -4.70
N LEU A 26 9.80 -1.81 -3.92
CA LEU A 26 11.16 -1.62 -4.41
C LEU A 26 11.75 -2.93 -4.95
N CYS A 27 11.45 -4.07 -4.31
CA CYS A 27 11.82 -5.40 -4.78
C CYS A 27 11.18 -5.72 -6.14
N ASP A 28 9.88 -5.49 -6.28
CA ASP A 28 9.14 -5.67 -7.54
C ASP A 28 9.68 -4.76 -8.67
N LEU A 29 10.32 -3.64 -8.32
CA LEU A 29 11.01 -2.77 -9.28
C LEU A 29 12.47 -3.20 -9.55
N GLY A 30 12.93 -4.30 -8.97
CA GLY A 30 14.21 -4.93 -9.28
C GLY A 30 15.35 -4.63 -8.31
N ALA A 31 15.10 -3.99 -7.17
CA ALA A 31 16.09 -3.88 -6.10
C ALA A 31 16.33 -5.25 -5.44
N GLU A 32 17.58 -5.53 -5.06
CA GLU A 32 17.88 -6.65 -4.16
C GLU A 32 17.51 -6.26 -2.74
N VAL A 33 16.46 -6.87 -2.18
CA VAL A 33 16.02 -6.61 -0.81
C VAL A 33 16.48 -7.75 0.10
N ILE A 34 17.32 -7.42 1.07
CA ILE A 34 17.85 -8.32 2.09
C ILE A 34 17.15 -7.99 3.40
N LYS A 35 16.19 -8.83 3.77
CA LYS A 35 15.48 -8.70 5.04
C LYS A 35 16.36 -9.21 6.18
N VAL A 36 16.69 -8.31 7.10
CA VAL A 36 17.46 -8.62 8.31
C VAL A 36 16.49 -8.97 9.42
N GLU A 37 16.53 -10.21 9.89
CA GLU A 37 15.60 -10.76 10.86
C GLU A 37 16.30 -11.19 12.13
N ARG A 38 15.61 -11.10 13.27
CA ARG A 38 16.11 -11.59 14.54
C ARG A 38 15.92 -13.11 14.64
N PRO A 39 16.99 -13.91 14.83
CA PRO A 39 16.84 -15.33 15.08
C PRO A 39 16.11 -15.61 16.42
N PRO A 40 15.44 -16.77 16.59
CA PRO A 40 15.15 -17.77 15.55
C PRO A 40 13.82 -17.50 14.81
N HIS A 41 13.02 -16.54 15.25
CA HIS A 41 11.61 -16.43 14.85
C HIS A 41 11.36 -15.44 13.69
N GLY A 42 12.29 -14.52 13.45
CA GLY A 42 12.14 -13.52 12.41
C GLY A 42 11.04 -12.48 12.67
N ASP A 43 10.44 -12.01 11.59
CA ASP A 43 9.33 -11.04 11.60
C ASP A 43 8.06 -11.68 12.21
N ILE A 44 7.39 -10.96 13.11
CA ILE A 44 6.12 -11.40 13.71
C ILE A 44 5.02 -11.67 12.67
N ALA A 45 5.09 -11.06 11.49
CA ALA A 45 4.19 -11.34 10.37
C ALA A 45 4.19 -12.82 9.97
N ARG A 46 5.26 -13.59 10.25
CA ARG A 46 5.34 -15.03 10.04
C ARG A 46 4.33 -15.82 10.88
N THR A 47 3.86 -15.24 12.00
CA THR A 47 2.82 -15.84 12.86
C THR A 47 1.41 -15.37 12.53
N THR A 48 1.24 -14.47 11.55
CA THR A 48 -0.07 -13.90 11.16
C THR A 48 -0.73 -14.76 10.08
N GLY A 49 -1.97 -15.15 10.33
CA GLY A 49 -2.75 -15.95 9.36
C GLY A 49 -3.29 -15.12 8.16
N PRO A 50 -3.88 -15.81 7.15
CA PRO A 50 -4.10 -17.25 7.10
C PRO A 50 -2.81 -18.06 6.88
N HIS A 51 -2.83 -19.32 7.31
CA HIS A 51 -1.70 -20.25 7.15
C HIS A 51 -2.04 -21.39 6.18
N VAL A 52 -1.05 -21.76 5.38
CA VAL A 52 -1.09 -22.97 4.52
C VAL A 52 0.14 -23.79 4.84
N ASN A 53 -0.05 -25.06 5.22
CA ASN A 53 1.01 -25.98 5.62
C ASN A 53 1.95 -25.40 6.73
N GLY A 54 1.40 -24.57 7.63
CA GLY A 54 2.14 -23.93 8.71
C GLY A 54 2.77 -22.58 8.36
N GLU A 55 2.86 -22.22 7.09
CA GLU A 55 3.44 -20.97 6.61
C GLU A 55 2.41 -19.84 6.52
N SER A 56 2.79 -18.63 6.88
CA SER A 56 1.95 -17.44 6.80
C SER A 56 1.79 -16.94 5.37
N CYS A 57 0.55 -16.99 4.85
CA CYS A 57 0.23 -16.34 3.57
C CYS A 57 0.30 -14.82 3.65
N TYR A 58 0.14 -14.24 4.83
CA TYR A 58 0.33 -12.80 5.07
C TYR A 58 1.80 -12.41 4.85
N PHE A 59 2.75 -13.13 5.49
CA PHE A 59 4.17 -12.90 5.27
C PHE A 59 4.56 -13.13 3.81
N PHE A 60 4.06 -14.21 3.21
CA PHE A 60 4.31 -14.54 1.80
C PHE A 60 3.92 -13.41 0.85
N SER A 61 2.75 -12.79 1.06
CA SER A 61 2.22 -11.76 0.16
C SER A 61 3.08 -10.49 0.10
N ILE A 62 3.73 -10.11 1.22
CA ILE A 62 4.45 -8.82 1.36
C ILE A 62 5.97 -8.95 1.43
N ASN A 63 6.50 -10.21 1.47
CA ASN A 63 7.94 -10.45 1.49
C ASN A 63 8.44 -11.31 0.32
N ARG A 64 7.60 -11.43 -0.72
CA ARG A 64 7.94 -12.12 -1.97
C ARG A 64 9.19 -11.53 -2.62
N GLY A 65 10.02 -12.38 -3.18
CA GLY A 65 11.23 -12.00 -3.90
C GLY A 65 12.38 -11.45 -3.04
N LYS A 66 12.18 -11.28 -1.73
CA LYS A 66 13.23 -10.85 -0.81
C LYS A 66 14.18 -12.00 -0.45
N LYS A 67 15.38 -11.66 -0.02
CA LYS A 67 16.30 -12.57 0.71
C LYS A 67 16.12 -12.38 2.21
N SER A 68 16.39 -13.41 3.02
CA SER A 68 16.40 -13.31 4.49
C SER A 68 17.78 -13.63 5.03
N VAL A 69 18.25 -12.76 5.94
CA VAL A 69 19.47 -12.92 6.69
C VAL A 69 19.13 -12.82 8.18
N ALA A 70 19.45 -13.84 8.96
CA ALA A 70 19.17 -13.85 10.39
C ALA A 70 20.40 -13.41 11.18
N ILE A 71 20.33 -12.22 11.82
CA ILE A 71 21.39 -11.60 12.62
C ILE A 71 20.81 -11.09 13.93
N ASP A 72 21.43 -11.45 15.07
CA ASP A 72 21.06 -10.90 16.37
C ASP A 72 21.75 -9.55 16.63
N LEU A 73 21.03 -8.46 16.35
CA LEU A 73 21.50 -7.09 16.57
C LEU A 73 21.56 -6.67 18.05
N SER A 74 21.18 -7.53 18.99
CA SER A 74 21.41 -7.28 20.42
C SER A 74 22.84 -7.61 20.86
N ARG A 75 23.56 -8.41 20.05
CA ARG A 75 24.96 -8.80 20.27
C ARG A 75 25.91 -7.85 19.55
N GLU A 76 27.03 -7.51 20.17
CA GLU A 76 28.01 -6.58 19.57
C GLU A 76 28.59 -7.12 18.25
N GLU A 77 28.87 -8.43 18.15
CA GLU A 77 29.31 -9.03 16.89
C GLU A 77 28.24 -8.93 15.78
N GLY A 78 26.95 -9.08 16.12
CA GLY A 78 25.86 -8.91 15.17
C GLY A 78 25.73 -7.45 14.69
N LYS A 79 25.92 -6.49 15.59
CA LYS A 79 25.95 -5.06 15.23
C LYS A 79 27.12 -4.75 14.30
N GLU A 80 28.32 -5.23 14.58
CA GLU A 80 29.49 -4.98 13.73
C GLU A 80 29.31 -5.65 12.35
N LEU A 81 28.71 -6.85 12.31
CA LEU A 81 28.39 -7.52 11.07
C LEU A 81 27.38 -6.68 10.24
N PHE A 82 26.36 -6.14 10.89
CA PHE A 82 25.39 -5.25 10.25
C PHE A 82 26.05 -3.95 9.75
N LEU A 83 26.92 -3.33 10.53
CA LEU A 83 27.67 -2.14 10.12
C LEU A 83 28.53 -2.38 8.89
N ARG A 84 29.17 -3.54 8.79
CA ARG A 84 29.91 -3.95 7.59
C ARG A 84 29.00 -4.13 6.37
N LEU A 85 27.78 -4.66 6.56
CA LEU A 85 26.78 -4.74 5.49
C LEU A 85 26.36 -3.34 5.02
N VAL A 86 26.16 -2.40 5.94
CA VAL A 86 25.80 -0.99 5.63
C VAL A 86 26.82 -0.32 4.70
N GLU A 87 28.09 -0.66 4.80
CA GLU A 87 29.15 -0.14 3.92
C GLU A 87 29.02 -0.63 2.46
N ARG A 88 28.22 -1.69 2.21
CA ARG A 88 28.08 -2.38 0.92
C ARG A 88 26.71 -2.22 0.26
N VAL A 89 25.80 -1.48 0.89
CA VAL A 89 24.43 -1.35 0.41
C VAL A 89 24.04 0.11 0.16
N ASP A 90 22.93 0.29 -0.52
CA ASP A 90 22.44 1.60 -0.94
C ASP A 90 21.42 2.18 0.02
N VAL A 91 20.60 1.32 0.61
CA VAL A 91 19.46 1.72 1.43
C VAL A 91 19.37 0.86 2.69
N VAL A 92 19.06 1.50 3.81
CA VAL A 92 18.57 0.82 5.02
C VAL A 92 17.13 1.29 5.26
N MET A 93 16.24 0.34 5.55
CA MET A 93 14.83 0.61 5.84
C MET A 93 14.45 0.03 7.19
N GLU A 94 13.74 0.81 8.01
CA GLU A 94 13.18 0.36 9.29
C GLU A 94 11.79 0.97 9.54
N ASN A 95 10.99 0.33 10.40
CA ASN A 95 9.70 0.88 10.84
C ASN A 95 9.45 0.65 12.33
N PHE A 96 10.50 0.79 13.13
CA PHE A 96 10.45 0.71 14.58
C PHE A 96 9.93 2.02 15.21
N THR A 97 9.67 1.98 16.50
CA THR A 97 9.45 3.21 17.27
C THR A 97 10.71 4.07 17.21
N PRO A 98 10.59 5.39 16.95
CA PRO A 98 11.73 6.29 16.91
C PRO A 98 12.64 6.17 18.14
N GLY A 99 13.95 6.13 17.88
CA GLY A 99 14.99 5.90 18.91
C GLY A 99 15.38 4.44 19.13
N THR A 100 14.65 3.46 18.56
CA THR A 100 15.01 2.03 18.69
C THR A 100 16.38 1.76 18.05
N MET A 101 16.61 2.23 16.83
CA MET A 101 17.90 2.04 16.16
C MET A 101 19.03 2.82 16.85
N ASP A 102 18.74 4.02 17.39
CA ASP A 102 19.71 4.76 18.20
C ASP A 102 20.08 4.01 19.49
N GLY A 103 19.09 3.40 20.15
CA GLY A 103 19.30 2.56 21.33
C GLY A 103 20.17 1.32 21.06
N LEU A 104 20.15 0.80 19.83
CA LEU A 104 21.04 -0.26 19.38
C LEU A 104 22.45 0.26 18.98
N GLY A 105 22.64 1.58 18.90
CA GLY A 105 23.85 2.20 18.33
C GLY A 105 23.92 2.16 16.80
N LEU A 106 22.79 1.88 16.15
CA LEU A 106 22.65 1.72 14.70
C LEU A 106 21.73 2.81 14.07
N GLY A 107 21.56 3.96 14.76
CA GLY A 107 20.78 5.07 14.26
C GLY A 107 21.40 5.76 13.03
N TYR A 108 20.61 6.59 12.34
CA TYR A 108 20.99 7.25 11.08
C TYR A 108 22.37 7.90 11.11
N GLU A 109 22.68 8.68 12.15
CA GLU A 109 23.97 9.37 12.26
C GLU A 109 25.18 8.41 12.37
N THR A 110 24.97 7.24 12.98
CA THR A 110 26.00 6.19 13.04
C THR A 110 26.21 5.56 11.68
N LEU A 111 25.11 5.20 11.00
CA LEU A 111 25.18 4.53 9.70
C LEU A 111 25.70 5.46 8.60
N ARG A 112 25.30 6.76 8.62
CA ARG A 112 25.80 7.78 7.70
C ARG A 112 27.32 7.98 7.78
N ARG A 113 27.90 7.89 8.97
CA ARG A 113 29.37 7.97 9.14
C ARG A 113 30.10 6.78 8.50
N ARG A 114 29.48 5.58 8.49
CA ARG A 114 30.02 4.40 7.82
C ARG A 114 29.83 4.46 6.30
N ASN A 115 28.68 4.94 5.85
CA ASN A 115 28.35 5.09 4.43
C ASN A 115 27.65 6.44 4.18
N PRO A 116 28.41 7.47 3.78
CA PRO A 116 27.85 8.80 3.50
C PRO A 116 26.86 8.83 2.32
N ARG A 117 26.85 7.78 1.49
CA ARG A 117 25.92 7.60 0.38
C ARG A 117 24.62 6.89 0.76
N LEU A 118 24.53 6.44 2.01
CA LEU A 118 23.39 5.66 2.47
C LEU A 118 22.09 6.47 2.46
N VAL A 119 21.06 5.92 1.83
CA VAL A 119 19.68 6.37 2.05
C VAL A 119 19.12 5.59 3.23
N TYR A 120 18.66 6.30 4.25
CA TYR A 120 18.06 5.68 5.44
C TYR A 120 16.57 6.02 5.47
N ALA A 121 15.70 5.03 5.36
CA ALA A 121 14.25 5.23 5.37
C ALA A 121 13.64 4.72 6.67
N ALA A 122 13.06 5.65 7.44
CA ALA A 122 12.36 5.38 8.69
C ALA A 122 10.86 5.63 8.50
N THR A 123 10.05 4.60 8.70
CA THR A 123 8.59 4.69 8.66
C THR A 123 8.03 4.47 10.05
N SER A 124 7.28 5.42 10.59
CA SER A 124 6.72 5.27 11.94
C SER A 124 5.30 5.80 12.03
N GLY A 125 4.63 5.61 13.16
CA GLY A 125 3.27 6.08 13.36
C GLY A 125 3.11 7.59 13.23
N PHE A 126 4.07 8.35 13.80
CA PHE A 126 3.96 9.80 13.95
C PHE A 126 5.20 10.58 13.48
N GLY A 127 6.15 9.91 12.78
CA GLY A 127 7.40 10.53 12.33
C GLY A 127 8.50 10.54 13.40
N GLN A 128 9.70 10.96 12.99
CA GLN A 128 10.89 11.02 13.86
C GLN A 128 10.90 12.25 14.76
N THR A 129 10.00 13.22 14.52
CA THR A 129 9.91 14.50 15.24
C THR A 129 8.50 14.73 15.78
N GLY A 130 8.30 15.81 16.52
CA GLY A 130 6.99 16.19 17.06
C GLY A 130 6.65 15.57 18.42
N PRO A 131 5.51 15.98 19.02
CA PRO A 131 5.15 15.62 20.40
C PRO A 131 4.80 14.14 20.56
N ASP A 132 4.22 13.51 19.52
CA ASP A 132 3.75 12.12 19.56
C ASP A 132 4.78 11.11 19.03
N ARG A 133 6.01 11.52 18.69
CA ARG A 133 7.00 10.66 18.02
C ARG A 133 7.25 9.31 18.70
N LEU A 134 7.15 9.25 20.04
CA LEU A 134 7.38 8.03 20.83
C LEU A 134 6.09 7.27 21.14
N ARG A 135 4.94 7.76 20.66
CA ARG A 135 3.66 7.13 20.91
C ARG A 135 3.52 5.85 20.09
N PRO A 136 3.08 4.73 20.67
CA PRO A 136 2.76 3.53 19.92
C PRO A 136 1.65 3.77 18.91
N ALA A 137 1.79 3.25 17.71
CA ALA A 137 0.80 3.34 16.65
C ALA A 137 0.60 1.99 15.96
N LEU A 138 -0.63 1.79 15.52
CA LEU A 138 -1.03 0.77 14.56
C LEU A 138 -1.94 1.44 13.53
N ASP A 139 -2.14 0.80 12.40
CA ASP A 139 -2.97 1.26 11.30
C ASP A 139 -4.29 1.92 11.75
N ILE A 140 -5.09 1.22 12.56
CA ILE A 140 -6.40 1.71 13.01
C ILE A 140 -6.30 3.00 13.86
N VAL A 141 -5.21 3.17 14.62
CA VAL A 141 -4.99 4.35 15.45
C VAL A 141 -4.78 5.58 14.57
N VAL A 142 -3.91 5.48 13.57
CA VAL A 142 -3.64 6.59 12.64
C VAL A 142 -4.81 6.86 11.70
N GLN A 143 -5.59 5.86 11.31
CA GLN A 143 -6.84 6.06 10.56
C GLN A 143 -7.87 6.86 11.37
N GLY A 144 -8.00 6.56 12.67
CA GLY A 144 -8.87 7.31 13.59
C GLY A 144 -8.40 8.75 13.79
N MET A 145 -7.10 8.94 14.09
CA MET A 145 -6.51 10.25 14.34
C MET A 145 -6.41 11.11 13.07
N GLY A 146 -6.14 10.51 11.93
CA GLY A 146 -5.98 11.21 10.65
C GLY A 146 -7.30 11.62 9.99
N GLY A 147 -8.46 11.22 10.54
CA GLY A 147 -9.77 11.67 10.07
C GLY A 147 -10.45 10.77 9.03
N VAL A 148 -9.77 9.78 8.46
CA VAL A 148 -10.35 8.87 7.46
C VAL A 148 -11.63 8.20 7.96
N MET A 149 -11.64 7.73 9.22
CA MET A 149 -12.81 7.07 9.80
C MET A 149 -13.99 8.03 10.03
N SER A 150 -13.75 9.34 10.12
CA SER A 150 -14.82 10.33 10.32
C SER A 150 -15.64 10.59 9.06
N ILE A 151 -15.10 10.26 7.89
CA ILE A 151 -15.77 10.44 6.60
C ILE A 151 -16.14 9.12 5.90
N THR A 152 -15.80 7.99 6.51
CA THR A 152 -16.07 6.64 5.97
C THR A 152 -17.28 6.02 6.67
N GLY A 153 -18.22 5.47 5.88
CA GLY A 153 -19.44 4.82 6.39
C GLY A 153 -20.70 5.46 5.89
N HIS A 154 -21.85 5.06 6.45
CA HIS A 154 -23.16 5.60 6.12
C HIS A 154 -23.55 6.74 7.07
N PRO A 155 -24.37 7.72 6.60
CA PRO A 155 -24.88 8.79 7.45
C PRO A 155 -25.56 8.24 8.71
N GLY A 156 -25.21 8.78 9.87
CA GLY A 156 -25.76 8.35 11.16
C GLY A 156 -25.28 6.97 11.67
N GLY A 157 -24.41 6.30 10.91
CA GLY A 157 -23.80 5.04 11.33
C GLY A 157 -22.62 5.23 12.30
N PRO A 158 -22.13 4.14 12.92
CA PRO A 158 -20.93 4.19 13.76
C PRO A 158 -19.68 4.49 12.92
N PRO A 159 -18.57 4.94 13.56
CA PRO A 159 -17.29 5.09 12.89
C PRO A 159 -16.89 3.80 12.18
N THR A 160 -16.50 3.92 10.90
CA THR A 160 -16.20 2.76 10.05
C THR A 160 -14.77 2.83 9.55
N ARG A 161 -14.02 1.73 9.73
CA ARG A 161 -12.69 1.57 9.16
C ARG A 161 -12.80 1.11 7.69
N PRO A 162 -12.04 1.67 6.74
CA PRO A 162 -11.86 1.06 5.42
C PRO A 162 -11.41 -0.41 5.52
N GLY A 163 -11.82 -1.24 4.58
CA GLY A 163 -11.56 -2.68 4.61
C GLY A 163 -10.09 -3.10 4.43
N LEU A 164 -9.19 -2.15 4.20
CA LEU A 164 -7.74 -2.36 4.06
C LEU A 164 -6.98 -1.56 5.13
N SER A 165 -5.70 -1.91 5.36
CA SER A 165 -4.80 -1.17 6.25
C SER A 165 -4.27 0.08 5.53
N LEU A 166 -5.14 1.07 5.38
CA LEU A 166 -4.88 2.27 4.57
C LEU A 166 -3.71 3.10 5.14
N GLY A 167 -3.55 3.14 6.47
CA GLY A 167 -2.44 3.82 7.13
C GLY A 167 -1.09 3.20 6.78
N ASP A 168 -0.99 1.88 6.90
CA ASP A 168 0.22 1.14 6.57
C ASP A 168 0.55 1.23 5.08
N ILE A 169 -0.43 0.98 4.20
CA ILE A 169 -0.22 0.94 2.75
C ILE A 169 0.15 2.32 2.21
N ALA A 170 -0.52 3.39 2.65
CA ALA A 170 -0.17 4.74 2.26
C ALA A 170 1.26 5.10 2.70
N ALA A 171 1.62 4.80 3.95
CA ALA A 171 2.98 5.02 4.44
C ALA A 171 4.02 4.20 3.65
N GLY A 172 3.71 2.94 3.34
CA GLY A 172 4.56 2.10 2.50
C GLY A 172 4.81 2.70 1.10
N LEU A 173 3.76 3.20 0.45
CA LEU A 173 3.87 3.87 -0.85
C LEU A 173 4.69 5.16 -0.77
N PHE A 174 4.42 6.03 0.21
CA PHE A 174 5.20 7.27 0.38
C PHE A 174 6.65 6.99 0.77
N THR A 175 6.93 5.93 1.54
CA THR A 175 8.29 5.49 1.84
C THR A 175 9.03 5.05 0.57
N ALA A 176 8.39 4.24 -0.29
CA ALA A 176 8.98 3.85 -1.57
C ALA A 176 9.25 5.07 -2.47
N ILE A 177 8.32 6.03 -2.55
CA ILE A 177 8.52 7.30 -3.28
C ILE A 177 9.69 8.09 -2.69
N GLY A 178 9.75 8.21 -1.37
CA GLY A 178 10.83 8.91 -0.66
C GLY A 178 12.21 8.29 -0.94
N VAL A 179 12.30 6.96 -0.90
CA VAL A 179 13.53 6.22 -1.23
C VAL A 179 13.95 6.47 -2.68
N LEU A 180 13.01 6.39 -3.64
CA LEU A 180 13.30 6.68 -5.05
C LEU A 180 13.79 8.12 -5.26
N ALA A 181 13.17 9.10 -4.60
CA ALA A 181 13.58 10.50 -4.65
C ALA A 181 14.97 10.70 -4.04
N ALA A 182 15.24 10.07 -2.89
CA ALA A 182 16.54 10.13 -2.22
C ALA A 182 17.66 9.46 -3.04
N LEU A 183 17.39 8.31 -3.67
CA LEU A 183 18.32 7.66 -4.58
C LEU A 183 18.63 8.56 -5.80
N ARG A 184 17.60 9.20 -6.36
CA ARG A 184 17.80 10.15 -7.48
C ARG A 184 18.65 11.36 -7.09
N GLU A 185 18.43 11.92 -5.89
CA GLU A 185 19.26 13.01 -5.37
C GLU A 185 20.69 12.53 -5.10
N ARG A 186 20.85 11.35 -4.49
CA ARG A 186 22.16 10.73 -4.26
C ARG A 186 22.98 10.57 -5.56
N ASP A 187 22.32 10.16 -6.65
CA ASP A 187 22.98 10.01 -7.95
C ASP A 187 23.53 11.35 -8.50
N ARG A 188 22.92 12.47 -8.07
CA ARG A 188 23.33 13.82 -8.44
C ARG A 188 24.39 14.41 -7.51
N SER A 189 24.19 14.27 -6.20
CA SER A 189 25.02 14.92 -5.15
C SER A 189 26.19 14.04 -4.68
N GLY A 190 26.05 12.73 -4.81
CA GLY A 190 26.96 11.76 -4.19
C GLY A 190 26.64 11.43 -2.74
N GLU A 191 25.65 12.11 -2.12
CA GLU A 191 25.29 11.98 -0.70
C GLU A 191 23.92 11.33 -0.52
N GLY A 192 23.82 10.42 0.46
CA GLY A 192 22.56 9.86 0.93
C GLY A 192 21.85 10.80 1.93
N GLN A 193 20.65 10.40 2.38
CA GLN A 193 19.87 11.18 3.33
C GLN A 193 18.90 10.33 4.12
N LEU A 194 18.36 10.91 5.21
CA LEU A 194 17.22 10.38 5.94
C LEU A 194 15.92 10.65 5.16
N VAL A 195 15.11 9.62 5.04
CA VAL A 195 13.70 9.67 4.56
C VAL A 195 12.81 9.34 5.75
N ASP A 196 12.16 10.34 6.32
CA ASP A 196 11.24 10.22 7.45
C ASP A 196 9.79 10.21 6.94
N VAL A 197 9.05 9.13 7.21
CA VAL A 197 7.66 8.98 6.80
C VAL A 197 6.78 8.62 8.00
N SER A 198 5.79 9.46 8.25
CA SER A 198 4.78 9.29 9.28
C SER A 198 3.50 8.69 8.70
N MET A 199 2.99 7.63 9.31
CA MET A 199 1.68 7.07 8.92
C MET A 199 0.56 8.12 9.07
N LEU A 200 0.61 8.95 10.12
CA LEU A 200 -0.38 10.02 10.32
C LEU A 200 -0.31 11.07 9.21
N ASP A 201 0.90 11.53 8.85
CA ASP A 201 1.08 12.53 7.79
C ASP A 201 0.55 12.00 6.45
N CYS A 202 0.77 10.71 6.18
CA CYS A 202 0.23 10.05 4.99
C CYS A 202 -1.31 10.07 4.98
N GLN A 203 -1.97 9.87 6.15
CA GLN A 203 -3.44 9.98 6.23
C GLN A 203 -3.92 11.40 5.91
N ILE A 204 -3.23 12.42 6.44
CA ILE A 204 -3.53 13.83 6.15
C ILE A 204 -3.36 14.12 4.65
N ALA A 205 -2.25 13.65 4.06
CA ALA A 205 -1.94 13.89 2.64
C ALA A 205 -2.98 13.30 1.68
N ILE A 206 -3.49 12.08 1.94
CA ILE A 206 -4.51 11.46 1.08
C ILE A 206 -5.93 12.00 1.28
N LEU A 207 -6.16 12.80 2.33
CA LEU A 207 -7.44 13.45 2.61
C LEU A 207 -7.49 14.91 2.10
N GLU A 208 -6.66 15.28 1.16
CA GLU A 208 -6.46 16.64 0.65
C GLU A 208 -7.79 17.37 0.36
N ASN A 209 -8.73 16.71 -0.33
CA ASN A 209 -10.03 17.29 -0.68
C ASN A 209 -10.95 17.47 0.54
N ALA A 210 -10.95 16.52 1.47
CA ALA A 210 -11.77 16.63 2.68
C ALA A 210 -11.30 17.81 3.55
N PHE A 211 -9.98 17.99 3.71
CA PHE A 211 -9.41 19.14 4.39
C PHE A 211 -9.71 20.45 3.67
N MET A 212 -9.57 20.48 2.34
CA MET A 212 -9.85 21.69 1.56
C MET A 212 -11.33 22.11 1.68
N ARG A 213 -12.27 21.16 1.63
CA ARG A 213 -13.70 21.46 1.84
C ARG A 213 -13.96 22.03 3.23
N TYR A 214 -13.35 21.45 4.27
CA TYR A 214 -13.46 21.99 5.62
C TYR A 214 -12.90 23.41 5.73
N PHE A 215 -11.70 23.65 5.23
CA PHE A 215 -11.06 24.99 5.29
C PHE A 215 -11.84 26.05 4.50
N ALA A 216 -12.43 25.66 3.36
CA ALA A 216 -13.18 26.59 2.53
C ALA A 216 -14.58 26.93 3.08
N THR A 217 -15.23 25.98 3.77
CA THR A 217 -16.64 26.13 4.17
C THR A 217 -16.86 26.21 5.68
N GLY A 218 -15.88 25.81 6.48
CA GLY A 218 -16.03 25.60 7.93
C GLY A 218 -16.92 24.43 8.32
N GLN A 219 -17.49 23.70 7.34
CA GLN A 219 -18.38 22.58 7.58
C GLN A 219 -17.60 21.28 7.74
N GLN A 220 -17.85 20.55 8.80
CA GLN A 220 -17.22 19.25 9.02
C GLN A 220 -17.73 18.22 8.01
N PRO A 221 -16.86 17.62 7.17
CA PRO A 221 -17.23 16.49 6.34
C PRO A 221 -17.66 15.29 7.19
N GLY A 222 -18.71 14.59 6.76
CA GLY A 222 -19.19 13.38 7.43
C GLY A 222 -19.27 12.19 6.47
N PRO A 223 -19.61 11.00 7.00
CA PRO A 223 -19.83 9.81 6.17
C PRO A 223 -21.09 9.96 5.32
N ILE A 224 -20.99 9.66 4.04
CA ILE A 224 -22.07 9.80 3.04
C ILE A 224 -22.31 8.52 2.23
N GLY A 225 -21.91 7.37 2.74
CA GLY A 225 -22.00 6.10 2.02
C GLY A 225 -21.04 6.01 0.84
N THR A 226 -21.58 5.59 -0.30
CA THR A 226 -20.79 5.47 -1.55
C THR A 226 -20.81 6.73 -2.40
N ARG A 227 -21.46 7.81 -1.95
CA ARG A 227 -21.66 9.04 -2.74
C ARG A 227 -20.37 9.84 -2.89
N HIS A 228 -20.24 10.50 -4.03
CA HIS A 228 -19.27 11.59 -4.17
C HIS A 228 -19.84 12.88 -3.52
N PRO A 229 -19.04 13.64 -2.77
CA PRO A 229 -19.55 14.80 -2.03
C PRO A 229 -19.97 16.00 -2.90
N LEU A 230 -19.54 16.06 -4.15
CA LEU A 230 -19.72 17.24 -5.02
C LEU A 230 -20.38 16.90 -6.37
N ALA A 231 -20.76 15.65 -6.63
CA ALA A 231 -21.32 15.23 -7.90
C ALA A 231 -22.44 14.20 -7.70
N THR A 232 -23.53 14.35 -8.49
CA THR A 232 -24.68 13.44 -8.46
C THR A 232 -25.28 13.32 -9.87
N PRO A 233 -25.57 12.09 -10.36
CA PRO A 233 -25.26 10.77 -9.79
C PRO A 233 -23.78 10.41 -9.81
N PHE A 234 -23.24 9.94 -8.68
CA PHE A 234 -21.89 9.40 -8.56
C PHE A 234 -21.85 8.53 -7.29
N GLN A 235 -22.31 7.28 -7.40
CA GLN A 235 -22.42 6.35 -6.27
C GLN A 235 -22.74 4.93 -6.73
N ALA A 236 -22.84 3.99 -5.77
CA ALA A 236 -23.42 2.68 -6.00
C ALA A 236 -24.95 2.76 -5.94
N PHE A 237 -25.62 2.12 -6.89
CA PHE A 237 -27.07 2.01 -6.99
C PHE A 237 -27.50 0.54 -6.94
N PRO A 238 -28.63 0.22 -6.27
CA PRO A 238 -29.20 -1.12 -6.29
C PRO A 238 -29.79 -1.44 -7.66
N THR A 239 -29.62 -2.67 -8.10
CA THR A 239 -30.22 -3.25 -9.29
C THR A 239 -31.17 -4.39 -8.89
N LYS A 240 -31.74 -5.08 -9.86
CA LYS A 240 -32.62 -6.24 -9.60
C LYS A 240 -31.89 -7.39 -8.90
N ASP A 241 -30.58 -7.56 -9.16
CA ASP A 241 -29.77 -8.70 -8.73
C ASP A 241 -28.49 -8.34 -7.97
N GLY A 242 -28.28 -7.07 -7.65
CA GLY A 242 -27.10 -6.62 -6.94
C GLY A 242 -26.95 -5.11 -6.89
N TYR A 243 -25.75 -4.64 -7.25
CA TYR A 243 -25.40 -3.23 -7.29
C TYR A 243 -24.54 -2.93 -8.51
N LEU A 244 -24.73 -1.73 -9.08
CA LEU A 244 -23.80 -1.13 -10.02
C LEU A 244 -23.24 0.18 -9.43
N VAL A 245 -22.06 0.56 -9.87
CA VAL A 245 -21.46 1.88 -9.61
C VAL A 245 -21.61 2.71 -10.88
N LEU A 246 -22.11 3.92 -10.75
CA LEU A 246 -22.30 4.86 -11.85
C LEU A 246 -21.76 6.24 -11.44
N ALA A 247 -21.08 6.89 -12.37
CA ALA A 247 -20.58 8.25 -12.19
C ALA A 247 -20.87 9.07 -13.45
N LEU A 248 -21.70 10.11 -13.34
CA LEU A 248 -21.81 11.08 -14.43
C LEU A 248 -20.68 12.09 -14.33
N SER A 249 -19.97 12.27 -15.44
CA SER A 249 -18.90 13.24 -15.54
C SER A 249 -19.49 14.63 -15.81
N TRP A 250 -19.03 15.64 -15.07
CA TRP A 250 -19.37 17.04 -15.35
C TRP A 250 -18.66 17.61 -16.58
N SER A 251 -17.73 16.88 -17.16
CA SER A 251 -16.97 17.29 -18.35
C SER A 251 -17.51 16.77 -19.67
N VAL A 252 -18.56 15.94 -19.65
CA VAL A 252 -19.20 15.38 -20.85
C VAL A 252 -20.63 15.89 -20.94
N GLU A 253 -20.91 16.61 -22.02
CA GLU A 253 -22.25 17.17 -22.28
C GLU A 253 -23.28 16.05 -22.46
N ASN A 254 -24.52 16.35 -22.09
CA ASN A 254 -25.72 15.51 -22.29
C ASN A 254 -25.71 14.15 -21.55
N GLN A 255 -24.78 13.88 -20.63
CA GLN A 255 -24.80 12.60 -19.88
C GLN A 255 -26.05 12.46 -18.99
N TRP A 256 -26.51 13.55 -18.39
CA TRP A 256 -27.72 13.54 -17.58
C TRP A 256 -28.97 13.22 -18.40
N GLU A 257 -29.13 13.88 -19.54
CA GLU A 257 -30.23 13.68 -20.47
C GLU A 257 -30.25 12.23 -21.01
N LEU A 258 -29.11 11.74 -21.47
CA LEU A 258 -28.96 10.36 -21.94
C LEU A 258 -29.29 9.34 -20.84
N PHE A 259 -28.78 9.56 -19.63
CA PHE A 259 -29.05 8.72 -18.49
C PHE A 259 -30.55 8.70 -18.16
N CYS A 260 -31.22 9.87 -18.03
CA CYS A 260 -32.64 9.96 -17.72
C CYS A 260 -33.50 9.28 -18.77
N ALA A 261 -33.19 9.49 -20.06
CA ALA A 261 -33.91 8.85 -21.16
C ALA A 261 -33.76 7.30 -21.08
N LEU A 262 -32.59 6.82 -20.80
CA LEU A 262 -32.28 5.38 -20.77
C LEU A 262 -32.94 4.66 -19.59
N ILE A 263 -32.98 5.29 -18.41
CA ILE A 263 -33.67 4.73 -17.25
C ILE A 263 -35.21 4.93 -17.30
N GLY A 264 -35.72 5.58 -18.35
CA GLY A 264 -37.16 5.78 -18.59
C GLY A 264 -37.76 6.88 -17.72
N LEU A 265 -37.01 7.91 -17.36
CA LEU A 265 -37.43 9.06 -16.56
C LEU A 265 -37.03 10.39 -17.23
N PRO A 266 -37.47 10.65 -18.50
CA PRO A 266 -37.12 11.86 -19.23
C PRO A 266 -37.63 13.16 -18.57
N GLU A 267 -38.63 13.07 -17.73
CA GLU A 267 -39.19 14.22 -16.98
C GLU A 267 -38.16 14.83 -16.00
N LEU A 268 -37.18 14.04 -15.49
CA LEU A 268 -36.14 14.55 -14.60
C LEU A 268 -35.22 15.57 -15.29
N ILE A 269 -35.15 15.55 -16.64
CA ILE A 269 -34.34 16.48 -17.43
C ILE A 269 -34.85 17.93 -17.24
N TYR A 270 -36.15 18.09 -17.10
CA TYR A 270 -36.83 19.40 -17.02
C TYR A 270 -37.15 19.80 -15.59
N ASP A 271 -36.81 18.98 -14.59
CA ASP A 271 -37.05 19.32 -13.19
C ASP A 271 -35.96 20.28 -12.71
N GLN A 272 -36.34 21.48 -12.32
CA GLN A 272 -35.44 22.54 -11.87
C GLN A 272 -34.53 22.12 -10.69
N ARG A 273 -34.98 21.17 -9.86
CA ARG A 273 -34.19 20.63 -8.74
C ARG A 273 -33.00 19.82 -9.23
N PHE A 274 -33.02 19.31 -10.47
CA PHE A 274 -32.05 18.36 -11.01
C PHE A 274 -31.33 18.88 -12.26
N GLU A 275 -31.52 20.14 -12.62
CA GLU A 275 -30.95 20.74 -13.82
C GLU A 275 -29.41 20.68 -13.86
N THR A 276 -28.78 20.98 -12.76
CA THR A 276 -27.32 20.97 -12.66
C THR A 276 -26.81 19.88 -11.69
N SER A 277 -25.56 19.46 -11.84
CA SER A 277 -24.94 18.50 -10.88
C SER A 277 -24.92 19.01 -9.44
N ALA A 278 -24.74 20.32 -9.25
CA ALA A 278 -24.81 20.98 -7.94
C ALA A 278 -26.20 20.87 -7.33
N LEU A 279 -27.25 21.20 -8.10
CA LEU A 279 -28.63 21.08 -7.65
C LEU A 279 -29.01 19.62 -7.37
N ARG A 280 -28.59 18.68 -8.23
CA ARG A 280 -28.79 17.24 -7.95
C ARG A 280 -28.09 16.78 -6.65
N THR A 281 -26.95 17.37 -6.32
CA THR A 281 -26.23 17.06 -5.07
C THR A 281 -26.95 17.68 -3.86
N GLU A 282 -27.48 18.89 -4.00
CA GLU A 282 -28.30 19.56 -2.97
C GLU A 282 -29.59 18.79 -2.70
N HIS A 283 -30.31 18.39 -3.76
CA HIS A 283 -31.55 17.64 -3.69
C HIS A 283 -31.38 16.11 -3.76
N HIS A 284 -30.18 15.60 -3.34
CA HIS A 284 -29.86 14.17 -3.41
C HIS A 284 -30.90 13.29 -2.69
N ALA A 285 -31.35 13.70 -1.51
CA ALA A 285 -32.33 12.95 -0.72
C ALA A 285 -33.68 12.73 -1.42
N GLU A 286 -34.05 13.63 -2.35
CA GLU A 286 -35.24 13.51 -3.18
C GLU A 286 -34.96 12.66 -4.43
N LEU A 287 -33.78 12.82 -5.04
CA LEU A 287 -33.41 12.16 -6.29
C LEU A 287 -33.06 10.69 -6.10
N GLU A 288 -32.31 10.33 -5.06
CA GLU A 288 -31.81 8.98 -4.84
C GLU A 288 -32.91 7.91 -4.83
N PRO A 289 -34.05 8.07 -4.12
CA PRO A 289 -35.14 7.09 -4.15
C PRO A 289 -35.70 6.85 -5.54
N ILE A 290 -35.83 7.91 -6.34
CA ILE A 290 -36.37 7.86 -7.72
C ILE A 290 -35.43 7.03 -8.61
N LEU A 291 -34.10 7.31 -8.54
CA LEU A 291 -33.09 6.56 -9.29
C LEU A 291 -32.99 5.11 -8.84
N ASN A 292 -33.03 4.86 -7.54
CA ASN A 292 -33.00 3.52 -6.97
C ASN A 292 -34.19 2.68 -7.44
N GLU A 293 -35.39 3.24 -7.50
CA GLU A 293 -36.58 2.55 -8.00
C GLU A 293 -36.43 2.19 -9.50
N ALA A 294 -35.96 3.13 -10.31
CA ALA A 294 -35.76 2.90 -11.73
C ALA A 294 -34.72 1.82 -12.00
N LEU A 295 -33.57 1.90 -11.31
CA LEU A 295 -32.45 0.98 -11.54
C LEU A 295 -32.73 -0.45 -11.04
N ARG A 296 -33.60 -0.64 -10.04
CA ARG A 296 -34.04 -1.98 -9.61
C ARG A 296 -34.89 -2.73 -10.64
N ARG A 297 -35.35 -2.09 -11.71
CA ARG A 297 -36.21 -2.73 -12.73
C ARG A 297 -35.47 -3.73 -13.59
N ARG A 298 -34.13 -3.60 -13.74
CA ARG A 298 -33.30 -4.48 -14.58
C ARG A 298 -32.10 -5.03 -13.78
N THR A 299 -31.48 -6.08 -14.32
CA THR A 299 -30.25 -6.67 -13.78
C THR A 299 -29.05 -5.74 -13.97
N THR A 300 -28.02 -5.96 -13.19
CA THR A 300 -26.75 -5.24 -13.31
C THR A 300 -26.20 -5.31 -14.73
N GLN A 301 -26.17 -6.53 -15.32
CA GLN A 301 -25.62 -6.74 -16.66
C GLN A 301 -26.41 -6.03 -17.75
N GLU A 302 -27.75 -6.03 -17.67
CA GLU A 302 -28.60 -5.29 -18.62
C GLU A 302 -28.30 -3.79 -18.59
N TRP A 303 -28.17 -3.18 -17.39
CA TRP A 303 -27.80 -1.78 -17.26
C TRP A 303 -26.40 -1.47 -17.77
N LEU A 304 -25.40 -2.29 -17.42
CA LEU A 304 -24.03 -2.08 -17.87
C LEU A 304 -23.95 -2.07 -19.39
N SER A 305 -24.63 -3.00 -20.07
CA SER A 305 -24.61 -3.08 -21.54
C SER A 305 -25.16 -1.81 -22.19
N GLU A 306 -26.23 -1.22 -21.63
CA GLU A 306 -26.82 0.00 -22.16
C GLU A 306 -26.03 1.26 -21.83
N PHE A 307 -25.47 1.35 -20.60
CA PHE A 307 -24.64 2.49 -20.21
C PHE A 307 -23.31 2.51 -20.96
N ASP A 308 -22.66 1.35 -21.14
CA ASP A 308 -21.45 1.25 -21.96
C ASP A 308 -21.69 1.67 -23.42
N ALA A 309 -22.85 1.35 -23.99
CA ALA A 309 -23.19 1.71 -25.36
C ALA A 309 -23.28 3.23 -25.60
N ILE A 310 -23.57 4.00 -24.56
CA ILE A 310 -23.62 5.47 -24.61
C ILE A 310 -22.41 6.13 -23.91
N GLY A 311 -21.42 5.35 -23.50
CA GLY A 311 -20.17 5.84 -22.91
C GLY A 311 -20.32 6.42 -21.49
N LEU A 312 -21.32 5.97 -20.71
CA LEU A 312 -21.42 6.36 -19.30
C LEU A 312 -20.45 5.55 -18.44
N PRO A 313 -19.61 6.22 -17.61
CA PRO A 313 -18.74 5.52 -16.68
C PRO A 313 -19.55 4.70 -15.66
N CYS A 314 -19.51 3.38 -15.79
CA CYS A 314 -20.20 2.46 -14.90
C CYS A 314 -19.42 1.16 -14.70
N GLY A 315 -19.79 0.40 -13.70
CA GLY A 315 -19.20 -0.91 -13.43
C GLY A 315 -20.00 -1.69 -12.38
N PRO A 316 -19.83 -3.03 -12.32
CA PRO A 316 -20.44 -3.83 -11.27
C PRO A 316 -19.73 -3.60 -9.92
N LEU A 317 -20.45 -3.76 -8.82
CA LEU A 317 -19.84 -3.88 -7.50
C LEU A 317 -19.37 -5.32 -7.29
N ASN A 318 -18.08 -5.56 -7.52
CA ASN A 318 -17.50 -6.89 -7.46
C ASN A 318 -17.09 -7.31 -6.05
N SER A 319 -17.26 -8.57 -5.72
CA SER A 319 -16.53 -9.25 -4.65
C SER A 319 -15.07 -9.50 -5.05
N ILE A 320 -14.20 -9.82 -4.07
CA ILE A 320 -12.78 -10.14 -4.35
C ILE A 320 -12.62 -11.27 -5.38
N PRO A 321 -13.35 -12.41 -5.28
CA PRO A 321 -13.29 -13.45 -6.32
C PRO A 321 -13.70 -12.94 -7.72
N GLN A 322 -14.77 -12.14 -7.81
CA GLN A 322 -15.22 -11.57 -9.09
C GLN A 322 -14.19 -10.60 -9.66
N ALA A 323 -13.57 -9.78 -8.82
CA ALA A 323 -12.50 -8.86 -9.24
C ALA A 323 -11.28 -9.63 -9.78
N ALA A 324 -10.92 -10.75 -9.17
CA ALA A 324 -9.82 -11.61 -9.62
C ALA A 324 -10.07 -12.23 -11.01
N GLU A 325 -11.34 -12.44 -11.38
CA GLU A 325 -11.75 -13.04 -12.65
C GLU A 325 -11.92 -12.02 -13.79
N LEU A 326 -11.83 -10.72 -13.52
CA LEU A 326 -11.99 -9.68 -14.54
C LEU A 326 -11.01 -9.86 -15.71
N PRO A 327 -11.47 -9.87 -16.97
CA PRO A 327 -10.60 -9.97 -18.14
C PRO A 327 -9.49 -8.92 -18.16
N GLN A 328 -9.78 -7.70 -17.71
CA GLN A 328 -8.81 -6.63 -17.62
C GLN A 328 -7.71 -6.90 -16.58
N VAL A 329 -8.04 -7.49 -15.43
CA VAL A 329 -7.07 -7.89 -14.39
C VAL A 329 -6.13 -8.98 -14.92
N ARG A 330 -6.67 -9.95 -15.66
CA ARG A 330 -5.90 -11.01 -16.34
C ARG A 330 -5.02 -10.45 -17.45
N ALA A 331 -5.58 -9.63 -18.34
CA ALA A 331 -4.83 -9.02 -19.46
C ALA A 331 -3.68 -8.12 -19.00
N ARG A 332 -3.81 -7.52 -17.82
CA ARG A 332 -2.76 -6.73 -17.20
C ARG A 332 -1.85 -7.51 -16.26
N GLU A 333 -2.03 -8.83 -16.18
CA GLU A 333 -1.23 -9.72 -15.35
C GLU A 333 -1.13 -9.23 -13.90
N MET A 334 -2.27 -8.77 -13.34
CA MET A 334 -2.30 -8.25 -11.97
C MET A 334 -2.33 -9.35 -10.91
N LEU A 335 -2.57 -10.59 -11.31
CA LEU A 335 -2.42 -11.77 -10.50
C LEU A 335 -1.41 -12.69 -11.18
N VAL A 336 -0.39 -13.12 -10.46
CA VAL A 336 0.66 -14.04 -10.93
C VAL A 336 0.77 -15.22 -9.98
N GLU A 337 0.90 -16.42 -10.55
CA GLU A 337 1.13 -17.62 -9.77
C GLU A 337 2.58 -17.69 -9.32
N VAL A 338 2.81 -17.89 -8.03
CA VAL A 338 4.14 -18.02 -7.43
C VAL A 338 4.22 -19.35 -6.69
N GLU A 339 5.25 -20.13 -6.96
CA GLU A 339 5.51 -21.39 -6.28
C GLU A 339 6.38 -21.17 -5.04
N HIS A 340 5.81 -21.48 -3.87
CA HIS A 340 6.51 -21.44 -2.59
C HIS A 340 6.85 -22.88 -2.17
N PRO A 341 8.08 -23.15 -1.64
CA PRO A 341 8.51 -24.52 -1.35
C PRO A 341 7.57 -25.31 -0.41
N ILE A 342 6.90 -24.63 0.51
CA ILE A 342 6.04 -25.25 1.53
C ILE A 342 4.56 -25.00 1.23
N ILE A 343 4.17 -23.78 0.86
CA ILE A 343 2.77 -23.42 0.56
C ILE A 343 2.29 -24.08 -0.74
N GLY A 344 3.20 -24.29 -1.70
CA GLY A 344 2.87 -24.66 -3.06
C GLY A 344 2.53 -23.44 -3.92
N LYS A 345 1.71 -23.62 -4.96
CA LYS A 345 1.35 -22.56 -5.90
C LYS A 345 0.18 -21.73 -5.39
N LEU A 346 0.40 -20.43 -5.24
CA LEU A 346 -0.65 -19.47 -4.92
C LEU A 346 -0.56 -18.23 -5.81
N PRO A 347 -1.71 -17.63 -6.20
CA PRO A 347 -1.71 -16.36 -6.88
C PRO A 347 -1.35 -15.24 -5.90
N LEU A 348 -0.48 -14.33 -6.34
CA LEU A 348 -0.14 -13.08 -5.67
C LEU A 348 -0.51 -11.88 -6.55
N THR A 349 -0.82 -10.75 -5.91
CA THR A 349 -0.98 -9.49 -6.65
C THR A 349 0.36 -9.06 -7.24
N ASN A 350 0.38 -8.64 -8.50
CA ASN A 350 1.57 -8.15 -9.18
C ASN A 350 1.72 -6.63 -9.00
N THR A 351 2.90 -6.09 -9.39
CA THR A 351 3.09 -4.64 -9.41
C THR A 351 2.16 -3.96 -10.43
N PRO A 352 1.45 -2.88 -10.05
CA PRO A 352 0.65 -2.09 -10.97
C PRO A 352 1.48 -1.19 -11.88
N VAL A 353 2.77 -0.98 -11.57
CA VAL A 353 3.68 -0.15 -12.34
C VAL A 353 4.22 -0.93 -13.53
N LYS A 354 3.78 -0.57 -14.75
CA LYS A 354 4.18 -1.24 -16.00
C LYS A 354 5.13 -0.35 -16.79
N LEU A 355 6.42 -0.60 -16.66
CA LEU A 355 7.46 0.15 -17.40
C LEU A 355 7.76 -0.54 -18.72
N SER A 356 7.79 0.21 -19.81
CA SER A 356 7.89 -0.34 -21.17
C SER A 356 9.26 -0.96 -21.51
N ARG A 357 10.35 -0.52 -20.87
CA ARG A 357 11.72 -1.01 -21.14
C ARG A 357 12.31 -1.84 -20.02
N THR A 358 11.94 -1.56 -18.78
CA THR A 358 12.45 -2.19 -17.57
C THR A 358 11.28 -2.65 -16.71
N PRO A 359 10.48 -3.63 -17.18
CA PRO A 359 9.31 -4.08 -16.46
C PRO A 359 9.71 -4.63 -15.08
N GLY A 360 8.95 -4.22 -14.07
CA GLY A 360 9.00 -4.82 -12.75
C GLY A 360 8.10 -6.04 -12.67
N GLY A 361 8.12 -6.74 -11.56
CA GLY A 361 7.25 -7.88 -11.28
C GLY A 361 7.73 -8.72 -10.11
N VAL A 362 6.89 -9.66 -9.72
CA VAL A 362 7.21 -10.61 -8.66
C VAL A 362 8.36 -11.53 -9.11
N SER A 363 9.45 -11.56 -8.37
CA SER A 363 10.67 -12.29 -8.74
C SER A 363 10.78 -13.69 -8.12
N GLY A 364 9.94 -14.01 -7.12
CA GLY A 364 9.97 -15.31 -6.44
C GLY A 364 9.14 -15.34 -5.17
N PRO A 365 9.18 -16.45 -4.42
CA PRO A 365 8.50 -16.59 -3.13
C PRO A 365 9.13 -15.71 -2.04
N SER A 366 8.49 -15.71 -0.86
CA SER A 366 9.11 -15.19 0.36
C SER A 366 10.14 -16.20 0.91
N PRO A 367 11.23 -15.73 1.56
CA PRO A 367 12.25 -16.62 2.10
C PRO A 367 11.84 -17.22 3.46
N ALA A 368 12.42 -18.36 3.82
CA ALA A 368 12.49 -18.81 5.20
C ALA A 368 13.41 -17.90 6.04
N VAL A 369 13.31 -17.97 7.39
CA VAL A 369 14.20 -17.19 8.27
C VAL A 369 15.64 -17.60 8.05
N GLY A 370 16.51 -16.63 7.73
CA GLY A 370 17.95 -16.87 7.55
C GLY A 370 18.33 -17.67 6.30
N GLU A 371 17.38 -17.97 5.41
CA GLU A 371 17.62 -18.80 4.21
C GLU A 371 18.85 -18.36 3.40
N HIS A 372 19.16 -17.08 3.40
CA HIS A 372 20.23 -16.52 2.57
C HIS A 372 21.41 -15.98 3.41
N THR A 373 21.48 -16.31 4.70
CA THR A 373 22.51 -15.77 5.62
C THR A 373 23.91 -16.01 5.08
N ASP A 374 24.24 -17.25 4.77
CA ASP A 374 25.59 -17.61 4.31
C ASP A 374 25.92 -17.00 2.94
N ASP A 375 24.99 -17.07 1.99
CA ASP A 375 25.16 -16.49 0.65
C ASP A 375 25.45 -15.00 0.71
N VAL A 376 24.62 -14.25 1.44
CA VAL A 376 24.74 -12.80 1.56
C VAL A 376 26.02 -12.39 2.26
N LEU A 377 26.36 -13.02 3.40
CA LEU A 377 27.55 -12.68 4.17
C LEU A 377 28.84 -13.01 3.41
N ARG A 378 28.88 -14.14 2.71
CA ARG A 378 30.02 -14.48 1.86
C ARG A 378 30.16 -13.53 0.68
N ARG A 379 29.08 -13.25 0.00
CA ARG A 379 29.10 -12.41 -1.21
C ARG A 379 29.41 -10.93 -0.93
N LEU A 380 28.83 -10.36 0.13
CA LEU A 380 28.99 -8.93 0.43
C LEU A 380 30.19 -8.63 1.33
N LEU A 381 30.58 -9.57 2.21
CA LEU A 381 31.58 -9.33 3.25
C LEU A 381 32.77 -10.26 3.18
N ASP A 382 32.84 -11.20 2.23
CA ASP A 382 33.89 -12.20 2.08
C ASP A 382 34.10 -13.06 3.35
N VAL A 383 33.00 -13.29 4.12
CA VAL A 383 33.04 -14.10 5.34
C VAL A 383 33.37 -15.55 4.98
N SER A 384 34.37 -16.14 5.65
CA SER A 384 34.78 -17.53 5.42
C SER A 384 33.76 -18.53 6.00
N VAL A 385 33.83 -19.78 5.57
CA VAL A 385 33.00 -20.87 6.13
C VAL A 385 33.25 -21.05 7.62
N ASP A 386 34.52 -21.06 8.04
CA ASP A 386 34.91 -21.22 9.45
C ASP A 386 34.34 -20.08 10.31
N GLU A 387 34.35 -18.86 9.79
CA GLU A 387 33.74 -17.69 10.47
C GLU A 387 32.22 -17.76 10.56
N LEU A 388 31.55 -18.26 9.53
CA LEU A 388 30.09 -18.51 9.57
C LEU A 388 29.73 -19.54 10.63
N GLU A 389 30.51 -20.65 10.72
CA GLU A 389 30.33 -21.67 11.74
C GLU A 389 30.55 -21.10 13.15
N ARG A 390 31.59 -20.28 13.33
CA ARG A 390 31.87 -19.59 14.59
C ARG A 390 30.73 -18.68 15.01
N LEU A 391 30.23 -17.81 14.08
CA LEU A 391 29.14 -16.88 14.34
C LEU A 391 27.84 -17.62 14.68
N ARG A 392 27.59 -18.75 14.02
CA ARG A 392 26.43 -19.61 14.30
C ARG A 392 26.57 -20.30 15.66
N GLY A 393 27.74 -20.82 15.99
CA GLY A 393 28.02 -21.38 17.31
C GLY A 393 27.92 -20.36 18.44
N ALA A 394 28.18 -19.09 18.17
CA ALA A 394 27.97 -17.95 19.08
C ALA A 394 26.55 -17.40 19.08
N GLU A 395 25.62 -18.01 18.33
CA GLU A 395 24.22 -17.55 18.16
C GLU A 395 24.09 -16.08 17.69
N VAL A 396 25.06 -15.60 16.90
CA VAL A 396 25.01 -14.27 16.28
C VAL A 396 24.20 -14.30 15.00
N ILE A 397 24.30 -15.42 14.27
CA ILE A 397 23.55 -15.67 13.04
C ILE A 397 22.85 -17.03 13.11
N GLN A 398 21.88 -17.23 12.20
CA GLN A 398 21.21 -18.52 12.00
C GLN A 398 21.44 -19.02 10.57
#